data_8c9553b462af6a97b94c2faad6d5985d
#
_entry.id   8c9553b462af6a97b94c2faad6d5985d
#
_cell.length_a   1.000
_cell.length_b   1.000
_cell.length_c   1.000
_cell.angle_alpha   90.00
_cell.angle_beta   90.00
_cell.angle_gamma   90.00
#
_symmetry.space_group_name_H-M   'P 1'
#
loop_
_entity.id
_entity.type
_entity.pdbx_description
1 polymer ?
#
loop_
_entity_poly.entity_id
_entity_poly.type
_entity_poly.pdbx_seq_one_letter_code
_entity_poly.pdbx_strand_id
1 'polypeptide(L)'
;MTARPPMRPLRDRLRQIVLFEVGGLLLITPPFAWASGVPLGDSIGMLALIALIAAIWNGSYNTVFDWIEGRRTGRSADRRPFGLRTLHALGFETGLLVMTLPVVMAWTGMDWLTALLADIALAAAYVLYAFLFNLAYDRIFPIAAGNAS
;
A
#
# COMPACT_ATOMS: atom_id res chain seq x y z
N MET A 1 -13.28 -29.75 15.68
CA MET A 1 -12.06 -29.28 15.04
C MET A 1 -12.45 -28.26 13.97
N THR A 2 -12.21 -26.97 14.18
CA THR A 2 -12.51 -25.95 13.16
C THR A 2 -11.45 -26.04 12.07
N ALA A 3 -11.84 -26.46 10.88
CA ALA A 3 -10.94 -26.49 9.72
C ALA A 3 -10.36 -25.09 9.51
N ARG A 4 -9.05 -24.98 9.34
CA ARG A 4 -8.41 -23.70 9.00
C ARG A 4 -8.95 -23.22 7.65
N PRO A 5 -9.32 -21.93 7.52
CA PRO A 5 -9.78 -21.41 6.24
C PRO A 5 -8.69 -21.62 5.18
N PRO A 6 -9.07 -21.96 3.93
CA PRO A 6 -8.11 -22.16 2.86
C PRO A 6 -7.34 -20.86 2.61
N MET A 7 -6.00 -20.95 2.65
CA MET A 7 -5.11 -19.81 2.40
C MET A 7 -4.52 -19.87 0.98
N ARG A 8 -4.29 -18.71 0.37
CA ARG A 8 -3.61 -18.63 -0.92
C ARG A 8 -2.21 -19.22 -0.83
N PRO A 9 -1.79 -20.10 -1.77
CA PRO A 9 -0.44 -20.63 -1.81
C PRO A 9 0.57 -19.51 -2.12
N LEU A 10 1.83 -19.70 -1.72
CA LEU A 10 2.91 -18.71 -1.88
C LEU A 10 3.05 -18.25 -3.35
N ARG A 11 2.98 -19.19 -4.30
CA ARG A 11 3.06 -18.88 -5.73
C ARG A 11 1.97 -17.92 -6.19
N ASP A 12 0.75 -18.08 -5.67
CA ASP A 12 -0.37 -17.19 -5.98
C ASP A 12 -0.19 -15.81 -5.37
N ARG A 13 0.34 -15.74 -4.13
CA ARG A 13 0.68 -14.46 -3.48
C ARG A 13 1.77 -13.71 -4.24
N LEU A 14 2.82 -14.39 -4.69
CA LEU A 14 3.88 -13.77 -5.49
C LEU A 14 3.34 -13.23 -6.81
N ARG A 15 2.49 -14.01 -7.51
CA ARG A 15 1.81 -13.54 -8.73
C ARG A 15 0.96 -12.30 -8.45
N GLN A 16 0.18 -12.30 -7.37
CA GLN A 16 -0.65 -11.15 -6.98
C GLN A 16 0.19 -9.90 -6.74
N ILE A 17 1.30 -10.02 -6.01
CA ILE A 17 2.23 -8.91 -5.75
C ILE A 17 2.80 -8.37 -7.07
N VAL A 18 3.35 -9.25 -7.93
CA VAL A 18 3.94 -8.82 -9.20
C VAL A 18 2.92 -8.13 -10.10
N LEU A 19 1.72 -8.70 -10.24
CA LEU A 19 0.66 -8.10 -11.05
C LEU A 19 0.16 -6.78 -10.46
N PHE A 20 0.11 -6.65 -9.12
CA PHE A 20 -0.24 -5.42 -8.45
C PHE A 20 0.79 -4.31 -8.72
N GLU A 21 2.07 -4.59 -8.53
CA GLU A 21 3.14 -3.59 -8.73
C GLU A 21 3.24 -3.17 -10.19
N VAL A 22 3.29 -4.11 -11.11
CA VAL A 22 3.37 -3.82 -12.56
C VAL A 22 2.11 -3.09 -13.03
N GLY A 23 0.92 -3.55 -12.64
CA GLY A 23 -0.34 -2.91 -13.00
C GLY A 23 -0.47 -1.51 -12.43
N GLY A 24 -0.07 -1.29 -11.17
CA GLY A 24 -0.05 0.02 -10.53
C GLY A 24 0.85 1.01 -11.28
N LEU A 25 2.08 0.60 -11.59
CA LEU A 25 3.00 1.44 -12.36
C LEU A 25 2.43 1.77 -13.75
N LEU A 26 1.87 0.80 -14.45
CA LEU A 26 1.33 1.01 -15.79
C LEU A 26 0.09 1.93 -15.81
N LEU A 27 -0.76 1.86 -14.79
CA LEU A 27 -2.01 2.61 -14.74
C LEU A 27 -1.86 3.99 -14.09
N ILE A 28 -0.99 4.15 -13.11
CA ILE A 28 -0.87 5.39 -12.34
C ILE A 28 0.22 6.30 -12.91
N THR A 29 1.31 5.75 -13.46
CA THR A 29 2.40 6.57 -13.98
C THR A 29 2.01 7.50 -15.13
N PRO A 30 1.29 7.06 -16.19
CA PRO A 30 0.96 7.94 -17.29
C PRO A 30 0.11 9.16 -16.90
N PRO A 31 -0.99 9.04 -16.14
CA PRO A 31 -1.75 10.20 -15.70
C PRO A 31 -0.96 11.09 -14.74
N PHE A 32 -0.09 10.52 -13.89
CA PHE A 32 0.80 11.32 -13.05
C PHE A 32 1.81 12.12 -13.89
N ALA A 33 2.50 11.48 -14.83
CA ALA A 33 3.47 12.13 -15.72
C ALA A 33 2.81 13.27 -16.52
N TRP A 34 1.60 13.03 -17.04
CA TRP A 34 0.84 14.05 -17.74
C TRP A 34 0.46 15.24 -16.83
N ALA A 35 -0.04 14.97 -15.64
CA ALA A 35 -0.50 16.01 -14.70
C ALA A 35 0.66 16.81 -14.09
N SER A 36 1.80 16.15 -13.82
CA SER A 36 2.98 16.77 -13.20
C SER A 36 3.94 17.43 -14.20
N GLY A 37 3.83 17.09 -15.49
CA GLY A 37 4.80 17.49 -16.52
C GLY A 37 6.16 16.78 -16.42
N VAL A 38 6.32 15.81 -15.50
CA VAL A 38 7.54 15.02 -15.34
C VAL A 38 7.63 13.98 -16.46
N PRO A 39 8.79 13.77 -17.11
CA PRO A 39 8.95 12.75 -18.13
C PRO A 39 8.53 11.36 -17.65
N LEU A 40 7.95 10.56 -18.53
CA LEU A 40 7.39 9.24 -18.17
C LEU A 40 8.43 8.32 -17.51
N GLY A 41 9.67 8.30 -18.04
CA GLY A 41 10.75 7.49 -17.47
C GLY A 41 11.10 7.88 -16.04
N ASP A 42 11.19 9.19 -15.77
CA ASP A 42 11.46 9.74 -14.45
C ASP A 42 10.30 9.48 -13.49
N SER A 43 9.07 9.58 -13.99
CA SER A 43 7.86 9.26 -13.22
C SER A 43 7.81 7.78 -12.81
N ILE A 44 8.20 6.85 -13.69
CA ILE A 44 8.33 5.42 -13.35
C ILE A 44 9.33 5.23 -12.21
N GLY A 45 10.53 5.84 -12.31
CA GLY A 45 11.57 5.74 -11.29
C GLY A 45 11.11 6.27 -9.93
N MET A 46 10.47 7.44 -9.93
CA MET A 46 9.94 8.04 -8.71
C MET A 46 8.86 7.17 -8.06
N LEU A 47 7.87 6.72 -8.84
CA LEU A 47 6.76 5.92 -8.31
C LEU A 47 7.23 4.54 -7.85
N ALA A 48 8.21 3.93 -8.51
CA ALA A 48 8.83 2.69 -8.05
C ALA A 48 9.57 2.88 -6.71
N LEU A 49 10.27 4.00 -6.52
CA LEU A 49 10.91 4.34 -5.25
C LEU A 49 9.88 4.57 -4.15
N ILE A 50 8.81 5.31 -4.42
CA ILE A 50 7.70 5.53 -3.48
C ILE A 50 7.06 4.20 -3.09
N ALA A 51 6.80 3.31 -4.03
CA ALA A 51 6.25 1.98 -3.77
C ALA A 51 7.17 1.15 -2.85
N LEU A 52 8.49 1.21 -3.07
CA LEU A 52 9.47 0.54 -2.21
C LEU A 52 9.46 1.12 -0.79
N ILE A 53 9.46 2.44 -0.65
CA ILE A 53 9.36 3.12 0.65
C ILE A 53 8.07 2.70 1.36
N ALA A 54 6.93 2.72 0.66
CA ALA A 54 5.64 2.32 1.22
C ALA A 54 5.62 0.86 1.68
N ALA A 55 6.23 -0.06 0.91
CA ALA A 55 6.33 -1.47 1.29
C ALA A 55 7.16 -1.69 2.57
N ILE A 56 8.33 -1.03 2.65
CA ILE A 56 9.22 -1.10 3.83
C ILE A 56 8.52 -0.47 5.04
N TRP A 57 7.89 0.70 4.86
CA TRP A 57 7.15 1.39 5.91
C TRP A 57 5.99 0.54 6.43
N ASN A 58 5.20 -0.03 5.52
CA ASN A 58 4.07 -0.89 5.88
C ASN A 58 4.50 -2.07 6.77
N GLY A 59 5.54 -2.79 6.37
CA GLY A 59 6.06 -3.90 7.17
C GLY A 59 6.61 -3.45 8.53
N SER A 60 7.42 -2.41 8.55
CA SER A 60 8.09 -1.90 9.76
C SER A 60 7.08 -1.28 10.73
N TYR A 61 6.23 -0.38 10.25
CA TYR A 61 5.26 0.33 11.08
C TYR A 61 4.26 -0.61 11.74
N ASN A 62 3.66 -1.51 10.96
CA ASN A 62 2.70 -2.46 11.50
C ASN A 62 3.35 -3.38 12.56
N THR A 63 4.55 -3.89 12.28
CA THR A 63 5.28 -4.75 13.21
C THR A 63 5.60 -4.03 14.51
N VAL A 64 6.13 -2.81 14.43
CA VAL A 64 6.49 -2.01 15.62
C VAL A 64 5.25 -1.62 16.41
N PHE A 65 4.19 -1.17 15.74
CA PHE A 65 2.95 -0.79 16.40
C PHE A 65 2.31 -1.97 17.13
N ASP A 66 2.19 -3.12 16.46
CA ASP A 66 1.61 -4.35 17.03
C ASP A 66 2.44 -4.84 18.22
N TRP A 67 3.76 -4.75 18.13
CA TRP A 67 4.66 -5.12 19.24
C TRP A 67 4.48 -4.19 20.46
N ILE A 68 4.38 -2.86 20.24
CA ILE A 68 4.15 -1.88 21.33
C ILE A 68 2.78 -2.12 21.97
N GLU A 69 1.73 -2.29 21.15
CA GLU A 69 0.37 -2.55 21.64
C GLU A 69 0.32 -3.85 22.44
N GLY A 70 0.86 -4.93 21.89
CA GLY A 70 0.91 -6.22 22.55
C GLY A 70 1.62 -6.19 23.89
N ARG A 71 2.77 -5.49 23.97
CA ARG A 71 3.52 -5.32 25.24
C ARG A 71 2.79 -4.48 26.29
N ARG A 72 2.05 -3.43 25.85
CA ARG A 72 1.38 -2.52 26.77
C ARG A 72 0.00 -3.01 27.24
N THR A 73 -0.69 -3.76 26.39
CA THR A 73 -2.11 -4.09 26.63
C THR A 73 -2.41 -5.59 26.63
N GLY A 74 -1.46 -6.43 26.19
CA GLY A 74 -1.70 -7.87 25.98
C GLY A 74 -2.67 -8.20 24.85
N ARG A 75 -3.13 -7.21 24.08
CA ARG A 75 -4.09 -7.38 22.98
C ARG A 75 -3.41 -7.68 21.66
N SER A 76 -4.08 -8.45 20.83
CA SER A 76 -3.74 -8.67 19.43
C SER A 76 -4.47 -7.64 18.52
N ALA A 77 -3.95 -7.43 17.31
CA ALA A 77 -4.44 -6.43 16.36
C ALA A 77 -5.93 -6.60 16.00
N ASP A 78 -6.46 -7.83 15.99
CA ASP A 78 -7.87 -8.14 15.74
C ASP A 78 -8.82 -7.57 16.81
N ARG A 79 -8.33 -7.39 18.05
CA ARG A 79 -9.09 -6.87 19.21
C ARG A 79 -8.83 -5.38 19.46
N ARG A 80 -8.15 -4.69 18.54
CA ARG A 80 -7.84 -3.27 18.64
C ARG A 80 -9.11 -2.41 18.65
N PRO A 81 -9.33 -1.53 19.68
CA PRO A 81 -10.48 -0.64 19.74
C PRO A 81 -10.42 0.43 18.64
N PHE A 82 -11.57 0.98 18.27
CA PHE A 82 -11.73 1.94 17.18
C PHE A 82 -10.77 3.15 17.30
N GLY A 83 -10.66 3.78 18.45
CA GLY A 83 -9.76 4.93 18.65
C GLY A 83 -8.29 4.59 18.40
N LEU A 84 -7.84 3.39 18.78
CA LEU A 84 -6.47 2.97 18.54
C LEU A 84 -6.25 2.55 17.06
N ARG A 85 -7.30 2.07 16.38
CA ARG A 85 -7.28 1.84 14.91
C ARG A 85 -7.12 3.17 14.16
N THR A 86 -7.85 4.19 14.59
CA THR A 86 -7.73 5.54 14.01
C THR A 86 -6.34 6.12 14.24
N LEU A 87 -5.81 6.02 15.46
CA LEU A 87 -4.44 6.47 15.77
C LEU A 87 -3.40 5.73 14.93
N HIS A 88 -3.55 4.41 14.77
CA HIS A 88 -2.68 3.60 13.92
C HIS A 88 -2.73 4.08 12.47
N ALA A 89 -3.92 4.29 11.92
CA ALA A 89 -4.09 4.74 10.54
C ALA A 89 -3.49 6.15 10.32
N LEU A 90 -3.80 7.09 11.21
CA LEU A 90 -3.24 8.45 11.12
C LEU A 90 -1.72 8.47 11.26
N GLY A 91 -1.16 7.68 12.18
CA GLY A 91 0.29 7.58 12.34
C GLY A 91 0.95 6.92 11.13
N PHE A 92 0.31 5.92 10.53
CA PHE A 92 0.78 5.29 9.30
C PHE A 92 0.84 6.28 8.14
N GLU A 93 -0.26 6.98 7.86
CA GLU A 93 -0.35 7.96 6.77
C GLU A 93 0.60 9.14 6.97
N THR A 94 0.64 9.70 8.19
CA THR A 94 1.55 10.82 8.50
C THR A 94 3.00 10.41 8.30
N GLY A 95 3.40 9.23 8.78
CA GLY A 95 4.76 8.74 8.64
C GLY A 95 5.13 8.45 7.19
N LEU A 96 4.20 7.91 6.41
CA LEU A 96 4.42 7.69 4.98
C LEU A 96 4.60 9.02 4.24
N LEU A 97 3.71 9.99 4.44
CA LEU A 97 3.82 11.33 3.86
C LEU A 97 5.15 12.03 4.20
N VAL A 98 5.61 11.93 5.44
CA VAL A 98 6.91 12.52 5.83
C VAL A 98 8.08 11.92 5.05
N MET A 99 7.99 10.65 4.64
CA MET A 99 9.04 10.00 3.86
C MET A 99 8.88 10.21 2.35
N THR A 100 7.66 10.24 1.83
CA THR A 100 7.40 10.33 0.38
C THR A 100 7.43 11.76 -0.13
N LEU A 101 6.96 12.72 0.66
CA LEU A 101 6.92 14.13 0.28
C LEU A 101 8.30 14.71 -0.16
N PRO A 102 9.42 14.48 0.57
CA PRO A 102 10.74 14.92 0.10
C PRO A 102 11.14 14.28 -1.23
N VAL A 103 10.75 13.04 -1.49
CA VAL A 103 11.02 12.36 -2.76
C VAL A 103 10.25 13.04 -3.89
N VAL A 104 8.96 13.28 -3.70
CA VAL A 104 8.14 14.00 -4.69
C VAL A 104 8.74 15.38 -4.98
N MET A 105 9.05 16.16 -3.96
CA MET A 105 9.64 17.51 -4.11
C MET A 105 10.97 17.48 -4.87
N ALA A 106 11.88 16.58 -4.48
CA ALA A 106 13.21 16.50 -5.10
C ALA A 106 13.15 16.04 -6.56
N TRP A 107 12.17 15.18 -6.88
CA TRP A 107 12.07 14.60 -8.23
C TRP A 107 11.31 15.50 -9.20
N THR A 108 10.26 16.16 -8.73
CA THR A 108 9.39 16.99 -9.57
C THR A 108 9.78 18.46 -9.59
N GLY A 109 10.56 18.91 -8.61
CA GLY A 109 10.84 20.35 -8.41
C GLY A 109 9.64 21.16 -7.91
N MET A 110 8.55 20.52 -7.51
CA MET A 110 7.36 21.18 -6.98
C MET A 110 7.65 21.85 -5.63
N ASP A 111 6.94 22.94 -5.34
CA ASP A 111 6.89 23.50 -4.00
C ASP A 111 6.17 22.51 -3.03
N TRP A 112 6.37 22.74 -1.72
CA TRP A 112 5.90 21.80 -0.69
C TRP A 112 4.38 21.55 -0.72
N LEU A 113 3.58 22.58 -1.02
CA LEU A 113 2.12 22.45 -1.03
C LEU A 113 1.64 21.69 -2.26
N THR A 114 2.19 21.99 -3.43
CA THR A 114 1.89 21.27 -4.66
C THR A 114 2.33 19.81 -4.56
N ALA A 115 3.52 19.55 -4.02
CA ALA A 115 4.02 18.20 -3.78
C ALA A 115 3.16 17.42 -2.78
N LEU A 116 2.71 18.06 -1.70
CA LEU A 116 1.81 17.45 -0.72
C LEU A 116 0.48 17.05 -1.35
N LEU A 117 -0.12 17.93 -2.14
CA LEU A 117 -1.38 17.63 -2.85
C LEU A 117 -1.19 16.50 -3.87
N ALA A 118 -0.06 16.48 -4.58
CA ALA A 118 0.27 15.40 -5.51
C ALA A 118 0.46 14.06 -4.79
N ASP A 119 1.15 14.05 -3.65
CA ASP A 119 1.38 12.85 -2.84
C ASP A 119 0.07 12.29 -2.26
N ILE A 120 -0.81 13.16 -1.74
CA ILE A 120 -2.15 12.78 -1.29
C ILE A 120 -2.99 12.21 -2.45
N ALA A 121 -2.93 12.83 -3.62
CA ALA A 121 -3.64 12.36 -4.80
C ALA A 121 -3.13 10.98 -5.27
N LEU A 122 -1.80 10.76 -5.23
CA LEU A 122 -1.19 9.47 -5.51
C LEU A 122 -1.65 8.41 -4.50
N ALA A 123 -1.64 8.72 -3.20
CA ALA A 123 -2.11 7.81 -2.16
C ALA A 123 -3.58 7.41 -2.40
N ALA A 124 -4.45 8.38 -2.69
CA ALA A 124 -5.84 8.11 -3.01
C ALA A 124 -6.01 7.24 -4.28
N ALA A 125 -5.22 7.50 -5.33
CA ALA A 125 -5.22 6.71 -6.55
C ALA A 125 -4.79 5.26 -6.28
N TYR A 126 -3.75 5.06 -5.47
CA TYR A 126 -3.30 3.72 -5.09
C TYR A 126 -4.30 2.96 -4.22
N VAL A 127 -5.00 3.64 -3.30
CA VAL A 127 -6.09 3.03 -2.50
C VAL A 127 -7.22 2.55 -3.41
N LEU A 128 -7.66 3.39 -4.35
CA LEU A 128 -8.69 3.01 -5.31
C LEU A 128 -8.23 1.86 -6.20
N TYR A 129 -7.00 1.97 -6.72
CA TYR A 129 -6.39 0.91 -7.52
C TYR A 129 -6.31 -0.42 -6.74
N ALA A 130 -5.82 -0.40 -5.50
CA ALA A 130 -5.71 -1.58 -4.66
C ALA A 130 -7.08 -2.25 -4.41
N PHE A 131 -8.12 -1.45 -4.17
CA PHE A 131 -9.48 -1.95 -4.01
C PHE A 131 -9.97 -2.66 -5.28
N LEU A 132 -9.87 -1.99 -6.43
CA LEU A 132 -10.33 -2.54 -7.71
C LEU A 132 -9.50 -3.76 -8.15
N PHE A 133 -8.18 -3.69 -7.96
CA PHE A 133 -7.28 -4.80 -8.28
C PHE A 133 -7.60 -6.04 -7.45
N ASN A 134 -7.74 -5.91 -6.14
CA ASN A 134 -8.03 -7.05 -5.29
C ASN A 134 -9.40 -7.65 -5.61
N LEU A 135 -10.41 -6.81 -5.87
CA LEU A 135 -11.73 -7.26 -6.29
C LEU A 135 -11.68 -8.05 -7.60
N ALA A 136 -10.93 -7.56 -8.59
CA ALA A 136 -10.74 -8.23 -9.87
C ALA A 136 -9.92 -9.51 -9.71
N TYR A 137 -8.83 -9.45 -8.94
CA TYR A 137 -7.95 -10.58 -8.70
C TYR A 137 -8.69 -11.75 -8.04
N ASP A 138 -9.51 -11.48 -7.02
CA ASP A 138 -10.29 -12.50 -6.33
C ASP A 138 -11.35 -13.16 -7.22
N ARG A 139 -11.88 -12.41 -8.21
CA ARG A 139 -12.81 -12.96 -9.20
C ARG A 139 -12.12 -13.81 -10.26
N ILE A 140 -10.94 -13.41 -10.71
CA ILE A 140 -10.19 -14.10 -11.78
C ILE A 140 -9.45 -15.34 -11.22
N PHE A 141 -8.96 -15.24 -9.97
CA PHE A 141 -8.19 -16.28 -9.30
C PHE A 141 -8.82 -16.64 -7.95
N PRO A 142 -10.01 -17.27 -7.94
CA PRO A 142 -10.67 -17.64 -6.70
C PRO A 142 -9.84 -18.67 -5.92
N ILE A 143 -9.89 -18.59 -4.58
CA ILE A 143 -9.29 -19.63 -3.73
C ILE A 143 -10.14 -20.89 -3.91
N ALA A 144 -9.51 -21.98 -4.39
CA ALA A 144 -10.20 -23.26 -4.48
C ALA A 144 -10.72 -23.65 -3.09
N ALA A 145 -12.03 -23.85 -2.95
CA ALA A 145 -12.59 -24.46 -1.77
C ALA A 145 -11.91 -25.83 -1.61
N GLY A 146 -11.13 -26.02 -0.55
CA GLY A 146 -10.48 -27.28 -0.28
C GLY A 146 -11.56 -28.37 -0.31
N ASN A 147 -11.36 -29.39 -1.14
CA ASN A 147 -12.21 -30.57 -1.15
C ASN A 147 -12.27 -31.09 0.29
N ALA A 148 -13.42 -30.91 0.93
CA ALA A 148 -13.74 -31.61 2.16
C ALA A 148 -13.97 -33.09 1.75
N SER A 149 -12.89 -33.86 1.72
CA SER A 149 -12.90 -35.32 1.66
C SER A 149 -12.56 -35.87 3.03
#